data_eff470e8066707650010fad915d0c117
#
_entry.id   eff470e8066707650010fad915d0c117
#
_cell.length_a   1.000
_cell.length_b   1.000
_cell.length_c   1.000
_cell.angle_alpha   90.00
_cell.angle_beta   90.00
_cell.angle_gamma   90.00
#
_symmetry.space_group_name_H-M   'P 1'
#
loop_
_entity.id
_entity.type
_entity.pdbx_description
1 polymer ?
#
loop_
_entity_poly.entity_id
_entity_poly.type
_entity_poly.pdbx_seq_one_letter_code
_entity_poly.pdbx_strand_id
1 'polypeptide(L)'
;MPAKNMDEIVALCKRRGFIFQSSEIYGGLQGTYDFGPLGVELKNNLKNAWWEAMVYENDNIEGLDSSILTNPLVLKYSGHEDTFSDPMVDCKSCNMRFRADQVPEHCKEEDLTEPRQFNLMFKTNVGPIEDGSNYAYLRPETAQQIFTNFKNVLDSTSKPIPFGIAQVGKAFRNEITPRNFIFRVREFEQMELEYFVMPGEDEDAHASWVQKRLDWWDKQGVPTKSIELYDVPTDELAHYSKKTVDLMYKFPHGLEELEGIANRTDFDLGSHTRGQKELNINATVEENTQSNAKLAVQDLETKKWVVPYVIEPSAGVDRGFLAILNEAYKVESLE
;
A
#
# COMPACT_ATOMS: atom_id res chain seq x y z
N MET A 1 -2.97 18.52 22.68
CA MET A 1 -2.11 17.33 22.82
C MET A 1 -2.80 16.18 22.12
N PRO A 2 -2.08 15.34 21.37
CA PRO A 2 -2.67 14.15 20.76
C PRO A 2 -3.42 13.27 21.76
N ALA A 3 -4.29 12.40 21.27
CA ALA A 3 -5.05 11.48 22.13
C ALA A 3 -4.10 10.58 22.94
N LYS A 4 -4.49 10.24 24.17
CA LYS A 4 -3.65 9.43 25.08
C LYS A 4 -3.62 7.95 24.68
N ASN A 5 -4.70 7.47 24.06
CA ASN A 5 -4.86 6.09 23.62
C ASN A 5 -5.89 6.01 22.48
N MET A 6 -6.00 4.84 21.86
CA MET A 6 -6.94 4.60 20.77
C MET A 6 -8.40 4.73 21.18
N ASP A 7 -8.75 4.41 22.43
CA ASP A 7 -10.14 4.45 22.90
C ASP A 7 -10.71 5.87 22.85
N GLU A 8 -9.90 6.90 23.13
CA GLU A 8 -10.29 8.31 22.99
C GLU A 8 -10.65 8.67 21.55
N ILE A 9 -9.84 8.22 20.57
CA ILE A 9 -10.10 8.44 19.14
C ILE A 9 -11.34 7.67 18.69
N VAL A 10 -11.46 6.39 19.06
CA VAL A 10 -12.62 5.55 18.72
C VAL A 10 -13.91 6.16 19.26
N ALA A 11 -13.91 6.58 20.53
CA ALA A 11 -15.06 7.23 21.16
C ALA A 11 -15.44 8.55 20.47
N LEU A 12 -14.45 9.36 20.08
CA LEU A 12 -14.68 10.58 19.31
C LEU A 12 -15.29 10.24 17.95
N CYS A 13 -14.70 9.30 17.21
CA CYS A 13 -15.14 8.91 15.88
C CYS A 13 -16.60 8.45 15.88
N LYS A 14 -16.96 7.58 16.80
CA LYS A 14 -18.33 7.06 16.93
C LYS A 14 -19.32 8.18 17.30
N ARG A 15 -19.00 8.99 18.32
CA ARG A 15 -19.87 10.05 18.80
C ARG A 15 -20.10 11.17 17.79
N ARG A 16 -19.08 11.49 16.98
CA ARG A 16 -19.14 12.63 16.04
C ARG A 16 -19.44 12.20 14.61
N GLY A 17 -19.63 10.90 14.34
CA GLY A 17 -19.98 10.40 13.02
C GLY A 17 -18.81 10.45 12.03
N PHE A 18 -17.60 10.19 12.51
CA PHE A 18 -16.44 9.98 11.63
C PHE A 18 -16.38 8.56 11.11
N ILE A 19 -16.42 7.57 11.97
CA ILE A 19 -16.23 6.16 11.61
C ILE A 19 -17.15 5.29 12.45
N PHE A 20 -17.75 4.29 11.78
CA PHE A 20 -18.60 3.26 12.37
C PHE A 20 -18.06 1.87 12.05
N GLN A 21 -18.35 0.89 12.88
CA GLN A 21 -18.14 -0.52 12.54
C GLN A 21 -19.06 -0.88 11.37
N SER A 22 -18.51 -1.43 10.30
CA SER A 22 -19.34 -1.85 9.17
C SER A 22 -20.32 -2.97 9.58
N SER A 23 -21.56 -2.86 9.13
CA SER A 23 -22.65 -3.83 9.44
C SER A 23 -22.91 -4.00 10.95
N GLU A 24 -22.74 -2.96 11.77
CA GLU A 24 -22.84 -3.02 13.24
C GLU A 24 -24.18 -3.62 13.71
N ILE A 25 -25.27 -3.38 12.99
CA ILE A 25 -26.60 -3.91 13.32
C ILE A 25 -26.71 -5.45 13.26
N TYR A 26 -25.75 -6.12 12.59
CA TYR A 26 -25.62 -7.57 12.51
C TYR A 26 -24.41 -8.10 13.28
N GLY A 27 -23.87 -7.32 14.21
CA GLY A 27 -22.69 -7.67 14.99
C GLY A 27 -21.35 -7.23 14.38
N GLY A 28 -21.40 -6.57 13.24
CA GLY A 28 -20.22 -6.07 12.55
C GLY A 28 -19.42 -7.13 11.77
N LEU A 29 -18.57 -6.68 10.87
CA LEU A 29 -17.56 -7.50 10.20
C LEU A 29 -16.18 -7.01 10.62
N GLN A 30 -15.41 -7.88 11.28
CA GLN A 30 -14.09 -7.52 11.81
C GLN A 30 -13.14 -7.01 10.72
N GLY A 31 -12.49 -5.89 10.98
CA GLY A 31 -11.52 -5.28 10.06
C GLY A 31 -12.14 -4.57 8.87
N THR A 32 -13.42 -4.18 8.96
CA THR A 32 -14.10 -3.34 7.99
C THR A 32 -14.83 -2.19 8.69
N TYR A 33 -14.76 -1.00 8.12
CA TYR A 33 -15.31 0.22 8.72
C TYR A 33 -16.00 1.07 7.66
N ASP A 34 -17.05 1.78 8.09
CA ASP A 34 -17.79 2.75 7.29
C ASP A 34 -17.41 4.17 7.73
N PHE A 35 -17.14 5.05 6.77
CA PHE A 35 -16.89 6.46 7.04
C PHE A 35 -18.22 7.20 7.08
N GLY A 36 -18.54 7.78 8.24
CA GLY A 36 -19.75 8.56 8.45
C GLY A 36 -19.67 9.96 7.83
N PRO A 37 -20.68 10.83 8.06
CA PRO A 37 -20.77 12.13 7.39
C PRO A 37 -19.55 13.03 7.56
N LEU A 38 -18.95 13.12 8.76
CA LEU A 38 -17.71 13.88 8.95
C LEU A 38 -16.47 13.10 8.46
N GLY A 39 -16.51 11.78 8.55
CA GLY A 39 -15.42 10.92 8.11
C GLY A 39 -15.21 10.99 6.60
N VAL A 40 -16.27 10.90 5.81
CA VAL A 40 -16.17 10.96 4.35
C VAL A 40 -15.65 12.31 3.86
N GLU A 41 -16.02 13.42 4.52
CA GLU A 41 -15.50 14.75 4.16
C GLU A 41 -13.98 14.86 4.45
N LEU A 42 -13.52 14.45 5.64
CA LEU A 42 -12.09 14.44 5.95
C LEU A 42 -11.32 13.51 5.01
N LYS A 43 -11.85 12.33 4.73
CA LYS A 43 -11.23 11.36 3.81
C LYS A 43 -11.11 11.90 2.39
N ASN A 44 -12.17 12.53 1.87
CA ASN A 44 -12.14 13.14 0.56
C ASN A 44 -11.18 14.33 0.49
N ASN A 45 -11.15 15.18 1.52
CA ASN A 45 -10.20 16.29 1.59
C ASN A 45 -8.75 15.79 1.54
N LEU A 46 -8.42 14.74 2.27
CA LEU A 46 -7.08 14.14 2.25
C LEU A 46 -6.72 13.61 0.86
N LYS A 47 -7.63 12.84 0.25
CA LYS A 47 -7.41 12.31 -1.11
C LYS A 47 -7.26 13.41 -2.16
N ASN A 48 -8.10 14.44 -2.08
CA ASN A 48 -8.04 15.58 -3.00
C ASN A 48 -6.74 16.37 -2.83
N ALA A 49 -6.30 16.64 -1.61
CA ALA A 49 -5.03 17.31 -1.34
C ALA A 49 -3.83 16.50 -1.86
N TRP A 50 -3.88 15.17 -1.73
CA TRP A 50 -2.84 14.31 -2.29
C TRP A 50 -2.86 14.32 -3.82
N TRP A 51 -4.03 14.21 -4.42
CA TRP A 51 -4.19 14.23 -5.88
C TRP A 51 -3.72 15.55 -6.50
N GLU A 52 -4.07 16.67 -5.87
CA GLU A 52 -3.63 18.00 -6.28
C GLU A 52 -2.09 18.09 -6.25
N ALA A 53 -1.47 17.69 -5.13
CA ALA A 53 -0.02 17.74 -4.97
C ALA A 53 0.73 16.76 -5.89
N MET A 54 0.15 15.61 -6.22
CA MET A 54 0.81 14.61 -7.08
C MET A 54 0.56 14.85 -8.56
N VAL A 55 -0.71 15.06 -8.95
CA VAL A 55 -1.09 15.05 -10.36
C VAL A 55 -1.17 16.48 -10.93
N TYR A 56 -1.78 17.43 -10.21
CA TYR A 56 -2.01 18.75 -10.78
C TYR A 56 -0.85 19.72 -10.61
N GLU A 57 -0.04 19.56 -9.57
CA GLU A 57 1.16 20.38 -9.35
C GLU A 57 2.42 19.87 -10.10
N ASN A 58 2.33 18.72 -10.80
CA ASN A 58 3.46 18.14 -11.53
C ASN A 58 3.11 17.86 -12.99
N ASP A 59 3.82 18.46 -13.92
CA ASP A 59 3.60 18.28 -15.36
C ASP A 59 3.96 16.87 -15.86
N ASN A 60 4.71 16.10 -15.08
CA ASN A 60 5.20 14.79 -15.44
C ASN A 60 4.59 13.64 -14.61
N ILE A 61 3.43 13.88 -13.99
CA ILE A 61 2.68 12.81 -13.30
C ILE A 61 1.27 12.74 -13.86
N GLU A 62 0.87 11.52 -14.23
CA GLU A 62 -0.45 11.22 -14.78
C GLU A 62 -1.30 10.44 -13.76
N GLY A 63 -2.61 10.65 -13.81
CA GLY A 63 -3.54 9.90 -12.98
C GLY A 63 -4.02 8.61 -13.65
N LEU A 64 -4.25 7.57 -12.85
CA LEU A 64 -4.83 6.31 -13.27
C LEU A 64 -5.93 5.88 -12.28
N ASP A 65 -7.01 5.31 -12.78
CA ASP A 65 -8.00 4.56 -11.99
C ASP A 65 -8.18 3.18 -12.62
N SER A 66 -7.60 2.17 -12.00
CA SER A 66 -7.61 0.79 -12.50
C SER A 66 -8.63 -0.09 -11.78
N SER A 67 -9.00 -1.22 -12.37
CA SER A 67 -9.97 -2.14 -11.80
C SER A 67 -9.46 -2.81 -10.51
N ILE A 68 -10.38 -3.08 -9.60
CA ILE A 68 -10.12 -3.84 -8.36
C ILE A 68 -9.88 -5.32 -8.65
N LEU A 69 -10.67 -5.89 -9.57
CA LEU A 69 -10.51 -7.29 -9.98
C LEU A 69 -9.23 -7.44 -10.78
N THR A 70 -8.33 -8.28 -10.27
CA THR A 70 -6.98 -8.47 -10.80
C THR A 70 -6.83 -9.85 -11.43
N ASN A 71 -6.26 -9.87 -12.63
CA ASN A 71 -5.90 -11.11 -13.30
C ASN A 71 -4.83 -11.86 -12.46
N PRO A 72 -4.99 -13.17 -12.20
CA PRO A 72 -4.03 -13.94 -11.42
C PRO A 72 -2.59 -13.87 -11.90
N LEU A 73 -2.35 -13.77 -13.20
CA LEU A 73 -1.00 -13.64 -13.75
C LEU A 73 -0.25 -12.39 -13.27
N VAL A 74 -0.98 -11.31 -12.97
CA VAL A 74 -0.37 -10.10 -12.40
C VAL A 74 0.26 -10.41 -11.04
N LEU A 75 -0.50 -11.08 -10.16
CA LEU A 75 -0.04 -11.40 -8.81
C LEU A 75 0.94 -12.58 -8.78
N LYS A 76 0.91 -13.44 -9.77
CA LYS A 76 1.94 -14.47 -9.99
C LYS A 76 3.29 -13.83 -10.30
N TYR A 77 3.38 -13.05 -11.38
CA TYR A 77 4.66 -12.49 -11.83
C TYR A 77 5.22 -11.38 -10.93
N SER A 78 4.38 -10.71 -10.15
CA SER A 78 4.83 -9.80 -9.09
C SER A 78 5.33 -10.52 -7.83
N GLY A 79 5.21 -11.85 -7.76
CA GLY A 79 5.62 -12.66 -6.61
C GLY A 79 4.62 -12.70 -5.45
N HIS A 80 3.46 -12.02 -5.53
CA HIS A 80 2.47 -12.01 -4.45
C HIS A 80 1.88 -13.40 -4.17
N GLU A 81 1.72 -14.27 -5.18
CA GLU A 81 1.21 -15.62 -4.93
C GLU A 81 2.10 -16.42 -3.99
N ASP A 82 3.42 -16.22 -4.06
CA ASP A 82 4.40 -16.99 -3.31
C ASP A 82 4.81 -16.34 -1.99
N THR A 83 4.83 -15.00 -1.92
CA THR A 83 5.42 -14.27 -0.80
C THR A 83 4.40 -13.53 0.06
N PHE A 84 3.20 -13.23 -0.45
CA PHE A 84 2.21 -12.44 0.25
C PHE A 84 1.40 -13.28 1.24
N SER A 85 2.09 -13.78 2.27
CA SER A 85 1.53 -14.65 3.28
C SER A 85 2.11 -14.33 4.66
N ASP A 86 1.29 -14.52 5.69
CA ASP A 86 1.68 -14.43 7.09
C ASP A 86 1.70 -15.82 7.76
N PRO A 87 2.63 -16.07 8.68
CA PRO A 87 2.62 -17.29 9.48
C PRO A 87 1.44 -17.25 10.47
N MET A 88 0.55 -18.23 10.40
CA MET A 88 -0.66 -18.35 11.22
C MET A 88 -0.58 -19.55 12.13
N VAL A 89 -0.99 -19.37 13.39
CA VAL A 89 -1.15 -20.43 14.40
C VAL A 89 -2.60 -20.49 14.89
N ASP A 90 -3.08 -21.69 15.22
CA ASP A 90 -4.35 -21.87 15.92
C ASP A 90 -4.06 -22.13 17.41
N CYS A 91 -4.81 -21.49 18.31
CA CYS A 91 -4.76 -21.78 19.73
C CYS A 91 -5.84 -22.81 20.11
N LYS A 92 -5.42 -23.99 20.61
CA LYS A 92 -6.31 -25.09 20.99
C LYS A 92 -7.15 -24.79 22.22
N SER A 93 -6.68 -23.89 23.10
CA SER A 93 -7.39 -23.56 24.34
C SER A 93 -8.51 -22.57 24.13
N CYS A 94 -8.34 -21.53 23.29
CA CYS A 94 -9.36 -20.51 23.00
C CYS A 94 -10.04 -20.69 21.64
N ASN A 95 -9.60 -21.65 20.80
CA ASN A 95 -10.08 -21.91 19.44
C ASN A 95 -9.99 -20.70 18.50
N MET A 96 -9.07 -19.77 18.74
CA MET A 96 -8.83 -18.60 17.91
C MET A 96 -7.56 -18.76 17.09
N ARG A 97 -7.49 -18.00 16.01
CA ARG A 97 -6.36 -17.92 15.08
C ARG A 97 -5.62 -16.62 15.26
N PHE A 98 -4.30 -16.70 15.21
CA PHE A 98 -3.42 -15.54 15.36
C PHE A 98 -2.29 -15.60 14.35
N ARG A 99 -1.78 -14.43 13.99
CA ARG A 99 -0.47 -14.35 13.36
C ARG A 99 0.59 -14.78 14.38
N ALA A 100 1.56 -15.59 13.96
CA ALA A 100 2.48 -16.26 14.89
C ALA A 100 3.31 -15.31 15.78
N ASP A 101 3.60 -14.09 15.27
CA ASP A 101 4.30 -13.04 16.01
C ASP A 101 3.37 -12.16 16.89
N GLN A 102 2.06 -12.46 16.93
CA GLN A 102 1.03 -11.64 17.58
C GLN A 102 0.07 -12.46 18.43
N VAL A 103 0.59 -13.53 19.03
CA VAL A 103 -0.18 -14.40 19.93
C VAL A 103 -0.39 -13.67 21.26
N PRO A 104 -1.65 -13.55 21.78
CA PRO A 104 -1.91 -12.95 23.08
C PRO A 104 -1.26 -13.74 24.23
N GLU A 105 -0.85 -13.03 25.29
CA GLU A 105 -0.17 -13.62 26.47
C GLU A 105 -0.97 -14.73 27.17
N HIS A 106 -2.30 -14.71 27.06
CA HIS A 106 -3.13 -15.75 27.66
C HIS A 106 -3.12 -17.09 26.89
N CYS A 107 -2.58 -17.11 25.66
CA CYS A 107 -2.38 -18.34 24.87
C CYS A 107 -0.98 -18.87 25.12
N LYS A 108 -0.88 -20.05 25.75
CA LYS A 108 0.40 -20.67 26.04
C LYS A 108 0.98 -21.32 24.78
N GLU A 109 2.30 -21.36 24.68
CA GLU A 109 3.01 -21.95 23.54
C GLU A 109 2.61 -23.43 23.32
N GLU A 110 2.41 -24.21 24.38
CA GLU A 110 1.97 -25.62 24.35
C GLU A 110 0.57 -25.82 23.71
N ASP A 111 -0.25 -24.78 23.71
CA ASP A 111 -1.60 -24.80 23.12
C ASP A 111 -1.61 -24.36 21.65
N LEU A 112 -0.49 -23.90 21.11
CA LEU A 112 -0.40 -23.44 19.72
C LEU A 112 -0.13 -24.60 18.76
N THR A 113 -0.64 -24.46 17.54
CA THR A 113 -0.24 -25.35 16.43
C THR A 113 1.08 -24.90 15.84
N GLU A 114 1.73 -25.78 15.07
CA GLU A 114 2.83 -25.34 14.20
C GLU A 114 2.36 -24.22 13.26
N PRO A 115 3.23 -23.22 13.00
CA PRO A 115 2.92 -22.14 12.08
C PRO A 115 2.69 -22.66 10.64
N ARG A 116 1.67 -22.14 9.99
CA ARG A 116 1.40 -22.42 8.56
C ARG A 116 1.22 -21.11 7.81
N GLN A 117 1.67 -21.06 6.57
CA GLN A 117 1.51 -19.87 5.73
C GLN A 117 0.04 -19.65 5.38
N PHE A 118 -0.44 -18.44 5.58
CA PHE A 118 -1.77 -18.00 5.23
C PHE A 118 -1.67 -16.86 4.21
N ASN A 119 -2.14 -17.12 2.98
CA ASN A 119 -2.12 -16.11 1.93
C ASN A 119 -3.17 -15.02 2.22
N LEU A 120 -2.73 -13.76 2.16
CA LEU A 120 -3.54 -12.58 2.51
C LEU A 120 -4.41 -12.07 1.36
N MET A 121 -4.40 -12.71 0.19
CA MET A 121 -5.21 -12.25 -0.94
C MET A 121 -6.63 -12.78 -0.88
N PHE A 122 -7.61 -11.89 -1.17
CA PHE A 122 -8.99 -12.31 -1.39
C PHE A 122 -9.15 -12.82 -2.82
N LYS A 123 -9.63 -14.05 -2.95
CA LYS A 123 -9.95 -14.71 -4.22
C LYS A 123 -11.46 -14.75 -4.43
N THR A 124 -11.92 -14.45 -5.64
CA THR A 124 -13.34 -14.50 -6.01
C THR A 124 -13.56 -15.22 -7.35
N ASN A 125 -14.69 -15.89 -7.50
CA ASN A 125 -15.06 -16.51 -8.77
C ASN A 125 -15.49 -15.45 -9.80
N VAL A 126 -15.18 -15.69 -11.06
CA VAL A 126 -15.59 -14.85 -12.19
C VAL A 126 -16.47 -15.68 -13.13
N GLY A 127 -17.64 -15.15 -13.46
CA GLY A 127 -18.62 -15.86 -14.29
C GLY A 127 -19.57 -16.77 -13.49
N PRO A 128 -20.44 -17.52 -14.18
CA PRO A 128 -21.58 -18.23 -13.56
C PRO A 128 -21.23 -19.60 -12.95
N ILE A 129 -20.01 -20.11 -13.17
CA ILE A 129 -19.61 -21.46 -12.72
C ILE A 129 -18.56 -21.33 -11.60
N GLU A 130 -18.87 -21.94 -10.46
CA GLU A 130 -18.01 -21.95 -9.28
C GLU A 130 -17.20 -23.24 -9.16
N ASP A 131 -16.40 -23.56 -10.18
CA ASP A 131 -15.53 -24.75 -10.20
C ASP A 131 -14.06 -24.45 -9.89
N GLY A 132 -13.76 -23.17 -9.61
CA GLY A 132 -12.40 -22.70 -9.32
C GLY A 132 -11.49 -22.55 -10.55
N SER A 133 -12.00 -22.85 -11.76
CA SER A 133 -11.24 -22.70 -13.02
C SER A 133 -11.11 -21.25 -13.45
N ASN A 134 -12.08 -20.41 -13.09
CA ASN A 134 -12.14 -19.01 -13.50
C ASN A 134 -12.28 -18.11 -12.28
N TYR A 135 -11.19 -17.45 -11.91
CA TYR A 135 -11.13 -16.61 -10.72
C TYR A 135 -10.33 -15.32 -10.96
N ALA A 136 -10.55 -14.35 -10.10
CA ALA A 136 -9.77 -13.15 -9.97
C ALA A 136 -9.41 -12.93 -8.50
N TYR A 137 -8.42 -12.08 -8.25
CA TYR A 137 -8.14 -11.57 -6.93
C TYR A 137 -8.73 -10.15 -6.77
N LEU A 138 -9.15 -9.81 -5.55
CA LEU A 138 -9.27 -8.41 -5.17
C LEU A 138 -7.84 -7.88 -4.94
N ARG A 139 -7.45 -6.80 -5.60
CA ARG A 139 -6.07 -6.29 -5.53
C ARG A 139 -5.61 -6.07 -4.09
N PRO A 140 -4.43 -6.59 -3.70
CA PRO A 140 -3.86 -6.38 -2.37
C PRO A 140 -3.18 -5.01 -2.20
N GLU A 141 -2.92 -4.33 -3.33
CA GLU A 141 -2.32 -3.00 -3.45
C GLU A 141 -2.73 -2.35 -4.76
N THR A 142 -2.54 -1.06 -4.90
CA THR A 142 -2.85 -0.32 -6.13
C THR A 142 -1.69 -0.26 -7.12
N ALA A 143 -0.48 -0.62 -6.71
CA ALA A 143 0.76 -0.54 -7.50
C ALA A 143 0.74 -1.41 -8.77
N GLN A 144 0.35 -2.69 -8.67
CA GLN A 144 0.52 -3.64 -9.76
C GLN A 144 -0.22 -3.27 -11.05
N GLN A 145 -1.41 -2.67 -10.92
CA GLN A 145 -2.14 -2.19 -12.09
C GLN A 145 -1.49 -0.95 -12.73
N ILE A 146 -0.71 -0.19 -11.98
CA ILE A 146 0.10 0.91 -12.55
C ILE A 146 1.17 0.32 -13.47
N PHE A 147 1.90 -0.70 -13.00
CA PHE A 147 2.94 -1.35 -13.82
C PHE A 147 2.37 -1.99 -15.09
N THR A 148 1.24 -2.70 -14.99
CA THR A 148 0.60 -3.31 -16.15
C THR A 148 0.03 -2.29 -17.14
N ASN A 149 -0.24 -1.06 -16.70
CA ASN A 149 -0.67 0.05 -17.53
C ASN A 149 0.46 1.01 -17.96
N PHE A 150 1.70 0.77 -17.53
CA PHE A 150 2.84 1.63 -17.86
C PHE A 150 2.90 1.99 -19.35
N LYS A 151 2.84 0.98 -20.22
CA LYS A 151 2.89 1.20 -21.66
C LYS A 151 1.66 1.96 -22.19
N ASN A 152 0.48 1.68 -21.67
CA ASN A 152 -0.75 2.36 -22.09
C ASN A 152 -0.68 3.86 -21.78
N VAL A 153 -0.19 4.21 -20.59
CA VAL A 153 -0.03 5.62 -20.18
C VAL A 153 1.10 6.28 -20.99
N LEU A 154 2.25 5.62 -21.11
CA LEU A 154 3.38 6.13 -21.87
C LEU A 154 2.98 6.45 -23.32
N ASP A 155 2.31 5.51 -24.01
CA ASP A 155 1.91 5.67 -25.40
C ASP A 155 0.83 6.74 -25.60
N SER A 156 -0.08 6.90 -24.63
CA SER A 156 -1.18 7.86 -24.73
C SER A 156 -0.80 9.29 -24.37
N THR A 157 0.18 9.47 -23.50
CA THR A 157 0.61 10.79 -23.00
C THR A 157 1.91 11.27 -23.64
N SER A 158 2.73 10.35 -24.17
CA SER A 158 4.06 10.63 -24.74
C SER A 158 4.99 11.36 -23.77
N LYS A 159 4.84 11.12 -22.47
CA LYS A 159 5.71 11.72 -21.43
C LYS A 159 7.12 11.12 -21.51
N PRO A 160 8.16 11.95 -21.44
CA PRO A 160 9.53 11.43 -21.30
C PRO A 160 9.79 10.94 -19.86
N ILE A 161 10.74 10.03 -19.70
CA ILE A 161 11.32 9.69 -18.39
C ILE A 161 12.18 10.90 -17.92
N PRO A 162 12.08 11.35 -16.65
CA PRO A 162 11.28 10.78 -15.57
C PRO A 162 9.80 11.20 -15.64
N PHE A 163 8.89 10.25 -15.43
CA PHE A 163 7.47 10.54 -15.22
C PHE A 163 6.85 9.59 -14.20
N GLY A 164 5.68 9.93 -13.69
CA GLY A 164 4.97 9.15 -12.70
C GLY A 164 3.54 8.80 -13.11
N ILE A 165 3.00 7.74 -12.51
CA ILE A 165 1.59 7.38 -12.57
C ILE A 165 1.07 7.26 -11.15
N ALA A 166 0.06 8.06 -10.83
CA ALA A 166 -0.55 8.16 -9.51
C ALA A 166 -1.93 7.50 -9.48
N GLN A 167 -2.23 6.81 -8.39
CA GLN A 167 -3.54 6.18 -8.19
C GLN A 167 -3.99 6.33 -6.74
N VAL A 168 -5.28 6.60 -6.54
CA VAL A 168 -5.97 6.48 -5.26
C VAL A 168 -7.06 5.45 -5.41
N GLY A 169 -7.05 4.41 -4.59
CA GLY A 169 -8.04 3.36 -4.74
C GLY A 169 -8.07 2.36 -3.60
N LYS A 170 -9.13 1.56 -3.59
CA LYS A 170 -9.30 0.48 -2.61
C LYS A 170 -8.35 -0.67 -2.88
N ALA A 171 -7.84 -1.24 -1.78
CA ALA A 171 -7.07 -2.46 -1.72
C ALA A 171 -7.60 -3.38 -0.61
N PHE A 172 -7.28 -4.68 -0.70
CA PHE A 172 -7.90 -5.71 0.14
C PHE A 172 -6.85 -6.70 0.62
N ARG A 173 -6.76 -6.87 1.94
CA ARG A 173 -5.86 -7.86 2.56
C ARG A 173 -6.64 -8.68 3.57
N ASN A 174 -6.70 -9.98 3.39
CA ASN A 174 -7.40 -10.89 4.30
C ASN A 174 -6.62 -11.07 5.60
N GLU A 175 -6.45 -9.98 6.34
CA GLU A 175 -5.70 -9.93 7.60
C GLU A 175 -6.17 -11.00 8.57
N ILE A 176 -5.23 -11.77 9.14
CA ILE A 176 -5.52 -12.79 10.16
C ILE A 176 -6.08 -12.10 11.41
N THR A 177 -5.42 -11.04 11.84
CA THR A 177 -5.77 -10.28 13.06
C THR A 177 -5.85 -8.78 12.76
N PRO A 178 -6.99 -8.28 12.23
CA PRO A 178 -7.23 -6.84 12.14
C PRO A 178 -7.17 -6.20 13.53
N ARG A 179 -6.52 -5.04 13.65
CA ARG A 179 -6.30 -4.39 14.95
C ARG A 179 -6.09 -2.89 14.82
N ASN A 180 -6.08 -2.22 15.97
CA ASN A 180 -5.80 -0.80 16.09
C ASN A 180 -6.76 0.06 15.26
N PHE A 181 -8.06 -0.27 15.35
CA PHE A 181 -9.13 0.46 14.66
C PHE A 181 -8.91 0.44 13.14
N ILE A 182 -8.88 1.60 12.47
CA ILE A 182 -8.66 1.69 11.03
C ILE A 182 -7.18 1.58 10.60
N PHE A 183 -6.26 1.33 11.53
CA PHE A 183 -4.84 1.22 11.21
C PHE A 183 -4.50 -0.06 10.43
N ARG A 184 -5.05 -1.22 10.85
CA ARG A 184 -4.87 -2.52 10.17
C ARG A 184 -6.22 -3.18 9.92
N VAL A 185 -6.69 -3.09 8.70
CA VAL A 185 -8.02 -3.48 8.26
C VAL A 185 -7.97 -4.36 7.01
N ARG A 186 -9.07 -5.00 6.66
CA ARG A 186 -9.17 -5.89 5.49
C ARG A 186 -9.51 -5.18 4.19
N GLU A 187 -10.19 -4.05 4.28
CA GLU A 187 -10.52 -3.17 3.16
C GLU A 187 -10.06 -1.75 3.51
N PHE A 188 -9.22 -1.16 2.69
CA PHE A 188 -8.63 0.17 2.90
C PHE A 188 -8.43 0.89 1.57
N GLU A 189 -8.03 2.15 1.62
CA GLU A 189 -7.61 2.90 0.44
C GLU A 189 -6.14 3.25 0.53
N GLN A 190 -5.46 3.18 -0.62
CA GLN A 190 -4.07 3.61 -0.79
C GLN A 190 -4.02 4.83 -1.72
N MET A 191 -3.00 5.65 -1.47
CA MET A 191 -2.52 6.73 -2.34
C MET A 191 -1.12 6.31 -2.78
N GLU A 192 -0.96 5.87 -4.01
CA GLU A 192 0.32 5.36 -4.55
C GLU A 192 0.74 6.13 -5.79
N LEU A 193 2.04 6.42 -5.84
CA LEU A 193 2.72 6.97 -7.01
C LEU A 193 3.83 6.01 -7.40
N GLU A 194 3.86 5.60 -8.67
CA GLU A 194 4.99 4.93 -9.27
C GLU A 194 5.73 5.93 -10.15
N TYR A 195 6.90 6.34 -9.71
CA TYR A 195 7.73 7.33 -10.39
C TYR A 195 8.89 6.64 -11.11
N PHE A 196 8.85 6.68 -12.44
CA PHE A 196 9.77 6.00 -13.33
C PHE A 196 10.97 6.87 -13.65
N VAL A 197 12.18 6.34 -13.44
CA VAL A 197 13.45 7.02 -13.68
C VAL A 197 14.42 6.13 -14.47
N MET A 198 15.45 6.72 -15.06
CA MET A 198 16.50 5.91 -15.68
C MET A 198 17.37 5.24 -14.61
N PRO A 199 17.87 4.01 -14.84
CA PRO A 199 18.85 3.39 -13.95
C PRO A 199 20.05 4.30 -13.72
N GLY A 200 20.39 4.49 -12.43
CA GLY A 200 21.46 5.41 -11.99
C GLY A 200 20.95 6.78 -11.52
N GLU A 201 19.68 7.13 -11.76
CA GLU A 201 19.04 8.34 -11.22
C GLU A 201 18.17 8.02 -9.99
N ASP A 202 18.05 6.76 -9.65
CA ASP A 202 17.12 6.21 -8.67
C ASP A 202 17.42 6.66 -7.23
N GLU A 203 18.67 6.81 -6.85
CA GLU A 203 19.04 7.21 -5.48
C GLU A 203 18.69 8.67 -5.19
N ASP A 204 18.99 9.57 -6.13
CA ASP A 204 18.64 10.99 -6.01
C ASP A 204 17.13 11.19 -6.07
N ALA A 205 16.44 10.48 -6.95
CA ALA A 205 14.98 10.50 -7.04
C ALA A 205 14.32 10.00 -5.75
N HIS A 206 14.82 8.90 -5.17
CA HIS A 206 14.34 8.36 -3.90
C HIS A 206 14.49 9.38 -2.77
N ALA A 207 15.69 9.94 -2.59
CA ALA A 207 15.96 10.95 -1.57
C ALA A 207 15.06 12.21 -1.74
N SER A 208 14.86 12.64 -2.98
CA SER A 208 13.95 13.75 -3.31
C SER A 208 12.51 13.44 -2.92
N TRP A 209 12.02 12.23 -3.20
CA TRP A 209 10.65 11.85 -2.84
C TRP A 209 10.46 11.72 -1.32
N VAL A 210 11.43 11.20 -0.57
CA VAL A 210 11.37 11.20 0.90
C VAL A 210 11.15 12.61 1.43
N GLN A 211 11.93 13.60 0.97
CA GLN A 211 11.80 14.98 1.42
C GLN A 211 10.46 15.60 1.01
N LYS A 212 10.02 15.40 -0.25
CA LYS A 212 8.73 15.90 -0.73
C LYS A 212 7.55 15.35 0.09
N ARG A 213 7.63 14.08 0.50
CA ARG A 213 6.57 13.45 1.30
C ARG A 213 6.53 14.00 2.73
N LEU A 214 7.68 14.20 3.36
CA LEU A 214 7.77 14.88 4.66
C LEU A 214 7.16 16.28 4.62
N ASP A 215 7.54 17.08 3.61
CA ASP A 215 7.03 18.45 3.45
C ASP A 215 5.52 18.46 3.20
N TRP A 216 5.02 17.47 2.48
CA TRP A 216 3.59 17.36 2.22
C TRP A 216 2.80 17.02 3.49
N TRP A 217 3.24 16.05 4.30
CA TRP A 217 2.57 15.72 5.56
C TRP A 217 2.57 16.90 6.54
N ASP A 218 3.65 17.67 6.62
CA ASP A 218 3.71 18.88 7.43
C ASP A 218 2.62 19.89 7.01
N LYS A 219 2.43 20.11 5.72
CA LYS A 219 1.36 20.94 5.15
C LYS A 219 -0.04 20.39 5.46
N GLN A 220 -0.20 19.06 5.56
CA GLN A 220 -1.48 18.45 5.93
C GLN A 220 -1.74 18.46 7.44
N GLY A 221 -0.87 19.04 8.24
CA GLY A 221 -1.03 19.16 9.68
C GLY A 221 -0.49 17.99 10.49
N VAL A 222 0.32 17.13 9.86
CA VAL A 222 1.15 16.13 10.55
C VAL A 222 2.59 16.66 10.59
N PRO A 223 2.99 17.34 11.69
CA PRO A 223 4.25 18.06 11.71
C PRO A 223 5.46 17.14 11.55
N THR A 224 6.49 17.58 10.83
CA THR A 224 7.75 16.82 10.64
C THR A 224 8.35 16.33 11.96
N LYS A 225 8.24 17.10 13.05
CA LYS A 225 8.70 16.67 14.40
C LYS A 225 7.94 15.47 14.98
N SER A 226 6.77 15.12 14.43
CA SER A 226 5.95 13.96 14.82
C SER A 226 6.24 12.75 13.95
N ILE A 227 7.16 12.86 12.99
CA ILE A 227 7.56 11.82 12.05
C ILE A 227 9.03 11.48 12.29
N GLU A 228 9.33 10.21 12.41
CA GLU A 228 10.69 9.66 12.47
C GLU A 228 10.97 8.93 11.15
N LEU A 229 12.15 9.16 10.56
CA LEU A 229 12.59 8.41 9.37
C LEU A 229 13.20 7.09 9.81
N TYR A 230 12.72 6.00 9.24
CA TYR A 230 13.25 4.67 9.44
C TYR A 230 13.81 4.12 8.12
N ASP A 231 15.14 4.08 8.00
CA ASP A 231 15.80 3.36 6.92
C ASP A 231 15.63 1.86 7.17
N VAL A 232 14.84 1.18 6.34
CA VAL A 232 14.57 -0.25 6.49
C VAL A 232 15.86 -1.05 6.28
N PRO A 233 16.27 -1.89 7.25
CA PRO A 233 17.45 -2.73 7.13
C PRO A 233 17.37 -3.67 5.93
N THR A 234 18.52 -4.00 5.33
CA THR A 234 18.59 -4.80 4.10
C THR A 234 17.93 -6.18 4.22
N ASP A 235 17.97 -6.77 5.40
CA ASP A 235 17.37 -8.07 5.72
C ASP A 235 15.85 -8.02 5.96
N GLU A 236 15.29 -6.82 6.12
CA GLU A 236 13.84 -6.57 6.25
C GLU A 236 13.21 -6.05 4.96
N LEU A 237 14.03 -5.69 3.94
CA LEU A 237 13.52 -5.17 2.67
C LEU A 237 12.62 -6.18 1.97
N ALA A 238 11.54 -5.66 1.37
CA ALA A 238 10.73 -6.45 0.44
C ALA A 238 11.59 -6.95 -0.75
N HIS A 239 11.24 -8.10 -1.29
CA HIS A 239 12.00 -8.78 -2.35
C HIS A 239 12.24 -7.93 -3.61
N TYR A 240 11.42 -6.93 -3.85
CA TYR A 240 11.52 -6.01 -4.98
C TYR A 240 12.32 -4.74 -4.66
N SER A 241 12.63 -4.48 -3.40
CA SER A 241 13.20 -3.20 -2.98
C SER A 241 14.72 -3.25 -2.81
N LYS A 242 15.40 -2.24 -3.37
CA LYS A 242 16.83 -1.96 -3.12
C LYS A 242 17.01 -1.12 -1.85
N LYS A 243 16.06 -0.24 -1.56
CA LYS A 243 16.05 0.68 -0.42
C LYS A 243 14.62 1.10 -0.11
N THR A 244 14.27 1.17 1.16
CA THR A 244 13.00 1.74 1.62
C THR A 244 13.26 2.66 2.80
N VAL A 245 12.57 3.80 2.82
CA VAL A 245 12.50 4.69 3.98
C VAL A 245 11.04 4.80 4.40
N ASP A 246 10.74 4.43 5.64
CA ASP A 246 9.42 4.58 6.21
C ASP A 246 9.33 5.89 7.02
N LEU A 247 8.25 6.63 6.78
CA LEU A 247 7.84 7.75 7.61
C LEU A 247 7.04 7.19 8.79
N MET A 248 7.69 7.06 9.93
CA MET A 248 7.09 6.52 11.15
C MET A 248 6.41 7.63 11.93
N TYR A 249 5.11 7.46 12.21
CA TYR A 249 4.33 8.41 13.00
C TYR A 249 3.94 7.81 14.34
N LYS A 250 3.92 8.63 15.39
CA LYS A 250 3.51 8.21 16.73
C LYS A 250 1.98 8.23 16.87
N PHE A 251 1.35 7.14 16.44
CA PHE A 251 -0.08 6.91 16.64
C PHE A 251 -0.42 6.71 18.13
N PRO A 252 -1.68 6.79 18.53
CA PRO A 252 -2.08 6.54 19.94
C PRO A 252 -1.73 5.14 20.47
N HIS A 253 -1.48 4.17 19.58
CA HIS A 253 -1.09 2.80 19.91
C HIS A 253 0.40 2.51 19.75
N GLY A 254 1.20 3.46 19.30
CA GLY A 254 2.63 3.29 19.15
C GLY A 254 3.23 3.99 17.93
N LEU A 255 4.55 3.87 17.79
CA LEU A 255 5.28 4.33 16.62
C LEU A 255 5.10 3.29 15.50
N GLU A 256 4.46 3.69 14.42
CA GLU A 256 4.12 2.80 13.30
C GLU A 256 4.22 3.57 11.98
N GLU A 257 4.35 2.84 10.88
CA GLU A 257 4.47 3.36 9.52
C GLU A 257 3.22 4.15 9.11
N LEU A 258 3.43 5.40 8.66
CA LEU A 258 2.44 6.26 8.03
C LEU A 258 2.50 6.16 6.50
N GLU A 259 3.71 6.17 5.94
CA GLU A 259 4.00 6.09 4.52
C GLU A 259 5.35 5.44 4.29
N GLY A 260 5.45 4.57 3.30
CA GLY A 260 6.71 4.01 2.82
C GLY A 260 7.17 4.64 1.51
N ILE A 261 8.47 4.87 1.34
CA ILE A 261 9.06 5.29 0.07
C ILE A 261 10.09 4.24 -0.34
N ALA A 262 9.78 3.45 -1.36
CA ALA A 262 10.61 2.35 -1.83
C ALA A 262 11.31 2.65 -3.16
N ASN A 263 12.56 2.22 -3.30
CA ASN A 263 13.25 2.08 -4.57
C ASN A 263 13.08 0.62 -5.02
N ARG A 264 12.17 0.39 -5.97
CA ARG A 264 11.77 -0.93 -6.45
C ARG A 264 12.63 -1.42 -7.62
N THR A 265 13.63 -0.65 -8.03
CA THR A 265 14.49 -0.94 -9.17
C THR A 265 13.68 -1.21 -10.47
N ASP A 266 14.15 -2.11 -11.32
CA ASP A 266 13.47 -2.58 -12.53
C ASP A 266 12.64 -3.87 -12.27
N PHE A 267 12.39 -4.23 -11.01
CA PHE A 267 11.74 -5.49 -10.65
C PHE A 267 10.34 -5.61 -11.28
N ASP A 268 9.46 -4.64 -11.04
CA ASP A 268 8.05 -4.77 -11.44
C ASP A 268 7.86 -4.72 -12.95
N LEU A 269 8.43 -3.72 -13.62
CA LEU A 269 8.39 -3.66 -15.09
C LEU A 269 9.14 -4.83 -15.71
N GLY A 270 10.24 -5.27 -15.10
CA GLY A 270 11.01 -6.44 -15.49
C GLY A 270 10.21 -7.74 -15.38
N SER A 271 9.40 -7.89 -14.33
CA SER A 271 8.52 -9.06 -14.12
C SER A 271 7.38 -9.13 -15.14
N HIS A 272 6.84 -7.98 -15.54
CA HIS A 272 5.68 -7.91 -16.43
C HIS A 272 6.02 -7.73 -17.91
N THR A 273 7.27 -7.46 -18.28
CA THR A 273 7.65 -7.25 -19.67
C THR A 273 7.82 -8.54 -20.46
N ARG A 274 7.49 -8.51 -21.77
CA ARG A 274 7.99 -9.53 -22.70
C ARG A 274 9.44 -9.22 -23.09
N GLY A 275 10.14 -10.24 -23.59
CA GLY A 275 11.50 -10.08 -24.11
C GLY A 275 12.56 -9.80 -23.04
N GLN A 276 12.36 -10.30 -21.84
CA GLN A 276 13.22 -10.09 -20.66
C GLN A 276 14.70 -10.39 -20.92
N LYS A 277 14.99 -11.45 -21.72
CA LYS A 277 16.37 -11.88 -22.05
C LYS A 277 17.16 -10.84 -22.86
N GLU A 278 16.47 -9.92 -23.52
CA GLU A 278 17.08 -8.88 -24.38
C GLU A 278 17.21 -7.53 -23.64
N LEU A 279 16.66 -7.43 -22.42
CA LEU A 279 16.48 -6.19 -21.69
C LEU A 279 17.36 -6.16 -20.45
N ASN A 280 18.54 -6.39 -20.38
CA ASN A 280 19.48 -6.23 -19.23
C ASN A 280 18.83 -5.86 -17.89
N ILE A 281 17.82 -6.64 -17.46
CA ILE A 281 17.09 -6.45 -16.19
C ILE A 281 18.06 -6.81 -15.06
N ASN A 282 18.21 -5.91 -14.08
CA ASN A 282 19.12 -6.10 -12.95
C ASN A 282 18.48 -6.89 -11.82
N ALA A 283 17.17 -6.74 -11.62
CA ALA A 283 16.43 -7.50 -10.63
C ALA A 283 16.30 -8.97 -11.02
N THR A 284 16.21 -9.84 -10.02
CA THR A 284 15.91 -11.26 -10.24
C THR A 284 14.40 -11.43 -10.45
N VAL A 285 14.00 -11.80 -11.66
CA VAL A 285 12.60 -11.96 -12.05
C VAL A 285 12.34 -13.35 -12.66
N GLU A 286 11.11 -13.85 -12.48
CA GLU A 286 10.65 -15.07 -13.16
C GLU A 286 10.51 -14.80 -14.67
N GLU A 287 10.83 -15.80 -15.50
CA GLU A 287 10.65 -15.68 -16.97
C GLU A 287 9.16 -15.58 -17.32
N ASN A 288 8.75 -14.41 -17.84
CA ASN A 288 7.36 -14.15 -18.21
C ASN A 288 7.11 -14.42 -19.68
N THR A 289 6.53 -15.59 -19.98
CA THR A 289 6.13 -15.99 -21.34
C THR A 289 4.70 -15.59 -21.70
N GLN A 290 3.95 -15.03 -20.76
CA GLN A 290 2.53 -14.68 -20.92
C GLN A 290 2.31 -13.22 -21.30
N SER A 291 3.26 -12.34 -21.02
CA SER A 291 3.15 -10.93 -21.36
C SER A 291 3.29 -10.70 -22.87
N ASN A 292 2.43 -9.86 -23.43
CA ASN A 292 2.47 -9.42 -24.82
C ASN A 292 3.04 -8.00 -24.98
N ALA A 293 3.37 -7.31 -23.91
CA ALA A 293 3.84 -5.93 -23.90
C ALA A 293 5.34 -5.82 -23.56
N LYS A 294 6.07 -4.96 -24.24
CA LYS A 294 7.42 -4.55 -23.87
C LYS A 294 7.34 -3.33 -22.96
N LEU A 295 7.69 -3.49 -21.68
CA LEU A 295 7.67 -2.44 -20.66
C LEU A 295 9.07 -1.83 -20.53
N ALA A 296 9.54 -1.18 -21.57
CA ALA A 296 10.85 -0.56 -21.64
C ALA A 296 10.77 0.71 -22.50
N VAL A 297 11.68 1.61 -22.28
CA VAL A 297 11.87 2.84 -23.07
C VAL A 297 13.16 2.77 -23.87
N GLN A 298 13.25 3.51 -24.95
CA GLN A 298 14.49 3.63 -25.70
C GLN A 298 15.31 4.80 -25.14
N ASP A 299 16.50 4.51 -24.62
CA ASP A 299 17.47 5.53 -24.26
C ASP A 299 17.85 6.33 -25.50
N LEU A 300 17.73 7.67 -25.42
CA LEU A 300 17.89 8.55 -26.57
C LEU A 300 19.35 8.65 -27.06
N GLU A 301 20.31 8.46 -26.17
CA GLU A 301 21.74 8.55 -26.47
C GLU A 301 22.28 7.23 -27.03
N THR A 302 22.03 6.13 -26.29
CA THR A 302 22.59 4.82 -26.63
C THR A 302 21.73 4.04 -27.63
N LYS A 303 20.47 4.45 -27.85
CA LYS A 303 19.44 3.77 -28.66
C LYS A 303 19.10 2.35 -28.16
N LYS A 304 19.54 1.99 -26.96
CA LYS A 304 19.22 0.72 -26.33
C LYS A 304 17.86 0.79 -25.61
N TRP A 305 17.22 -0.35 -25.52
CA TRP A 305 16.02 -0.50 -24.69
C TRP A 305 16.41 -0.68 -23.23
N VAL A 306 15.78 0.08 -22.35
CA VAL A 306 16.04 0.11 -20.90
C VAL A 306 14.72 -0.06 -20.18
N VAL A 307 14.70 -0.92 -19.17
CA VAL A 307 13.59 -1.02 -18.22
C VAL A 307 13.80 0.06 -17.15
N PRO A 308 12.89 1.02 -17.00
CA PRO A 308 13.03 2.06 -15.99
C PRO A 308 13.03 1.51 -14.56
N TYR A 309 13.70 2.20 -13.67
CA TYR A 309 13.60 1.99 -12.23
C TYR A 309 12.37 2.71 -11.68
N VAL A 310 11.87 2.23 -10.56
CA VAL A 310 10.63 2.74 -9.95
C VAL A 310 10.91 3.25 -8.54
N ILE A 311 10.44 4.47 -8.25
CA ILE A 311 10.37 5.02 -6.90
C ILE A 311 8.90 5.11 -6.51
N GLU A 312 8.55 4.48 -5.40
CA GLU A 312 7.17 4.31 -4.93
C GLU A 312 6.96 5.00 -3.59
N PRO A 313 6.41 6.22 -3.53
CA PRO A 313 5.72 6.71 -2.35
C PRO A 313 4.34 6.06 -2.22
N SER A 314 4.08 5.36 -1.11
CA SER A 314 2.83 4.65 -0.84
C SER A 314 2.31 4.94 0.56
N ALA A 315 1.13 5.54 0.65
CA ALA A 315 0.46 5.88 1.90
C ALA A 315 -0.95 5.29 1.98
N GLY A 316 -1.30 4.75 3.14
CA GLY A 316 -2.68 4.38 3.44
C GLY A 316 -3.53 5.62 3.75
N VAL A 317 -4.64 5.81 3.04
CA VAL A 317 -5.58 6.91 3.33
C VAL A 317 -6.09 6.82 4.76
N ASP A 318 -6.40 5.61 5.23
CA ASP A 318 -6.96 5.38 6.56
C ASP A 318 -5.93 5.68 7.67
N ARG A 319 -4.65 5.36 7.45
CA ARG A 319 -3.56 5.75 8.36
C ARG A 319 -3.34 7.26 8.37
N GLY A 320 -3.34 7.91 7.22
CA GLY A 320 -3.26 9.36 7.09
C GLY A 320 -4.42 10.07 7.77
N PHE A 321 -5.65 9.57 7.57
CA PHE A 321 -6.84 10.03 8.27
C PHE A 321 -6.66 9.98 9.80
N LEU A 322 -6.17 8.85 10.30
CA LEU A 322 -5.94 8.65 11.73
C LEU A 322 -4.87 9.60 12.29
N ALA A 323 -3.77 9.81 11.55
CA ALA A 323 -2.69 10.72 11.95
C ALA A 323 -3.19 12.17 12.02
N ILE A 324 -3.91 12.66 11.00
CA ILE A 324 -4.47 14.01 10.96
C ILE A 324 -5.48 14.21 12.10
N LEU A 325 -6.37 13.22 12.31
CA LEU A 325 -7.35 13.30 13.39
C LEU A 325 -6.68 13.33 14.77
N ASN A 326 -5.61 12.56 14.95
CA ASN A 326 -4.84 12.53 16.20
C ASN A 326 -4.12 13.86 16.48
N GLU A 327 -3.51 14.48 15.47
CA GLU A 327 -2.89 15.81 15.62
C GLU A 327 -3.92 16.90 15.92
N ALA A 328 -5.12 16.82 15.33
CA ALA A 328 -6.20 17.77 15.53
C ALA A 328 -6.96 17.55 16.85
N TYR A 329 -6.77 16.41 17.53
CA TYR A 329 -7.49 16.08 18.76
C TYR A 329 -7.15 17.04 19.90
N LYS A 330 -8.17 17.60 20.53
CA LYS A 330 -8.03 18.49 21.70
C LYS A 330 -9.12 18.19 22.72
N VAL A 331 -8.75 18.23 23.99
CA VAL A 331 -9.68 18.20 25.12
C VAL A 331 -9.74 19.58 25.74
N GLU A 332 -10.92 20.16 25.81
CA GLU A 332 -11.19 21.43 26.46
C GLU A 332 -12.09 21.20 27.70
N SER A 333 -11.73 21.79 28.82
CA SER A 333 -12.60 21.87 29.99
C SER A 333 -13.46 23.13 29.88
N LEU A 334 -14.77 22.98 29.84
CA LEU A 334 -15.68 24.11 29.98
C LEU A 334 -15.80 24.40 31.47
N GLU A 335 -15.47 25.64 31.87
CA GLU A 335 -15.68 26.13 33.23
C GLU A 335 -17.18 26.35 33.48
#